data_83d8b6a71385855b5410f68ed38b3fc1
#
_entry.id   83d8b6a71385855b5410f68ed38b3fc1
#
_cell.length_a   1.000
_cell.length_b   1.000
_cell.length_c   1.000
_cell.angle_alpha   90.00
_cell.angle_beta   90.00
_cell.angle_gamma   90.00
#
_symmetry.space_group_name_H-M   'P 1'
#
loop_
_entity.id
_entity.type
_entity.pdbx_description
1 polymer ?
#
loop_
_entity_poly.entity_id
_entity_poly.type
_entity_poly.pdbx_seq_one_letter_code
_entity_poly.pdbx_strand_id
1 'polypeptide(L)'
;MKLFTAIACGLLLCQAVWAEPVTIRIVEKDLLTTNREDVAHIQRIEQALARQGHDIHIEIVNLSSSGYSDVLNVMLLSGTIPDLIYFNGSDQKMVEQGILEDWRPWITKTRYLKEALWPHNRLRLQNHPTLLYVFPLRARQPVIREDWLQKSGFSASPKTLAEYVTLFNAIHAGDYNGDGKTDSWGITSEKDLRDLDGFMNPAFGIHATWLKDDQGKLINAQISPQERSKLEFYHSLYQKGLLSSQYITTNWELKEDEFYTGKVGVVSVSSPGNVGVYQEKMRQIHPDATLTLLDPPEGPAGKGLAATDVSMETRGFAMSSLSKHKKEVMILLDFLASPEGQMMEQMGFENTHYVRKGNTINVTPKINAWYPRFIQAANWKPPVEWRTPAMLRYIDNSQRYFTADNAFIFPASFAAAIDSTSSIYNQWAYQFVSGKASFDQWDQYVSAWKAAGGNAMTEYAEEKLK
;
A
#
# COMPACT_ATOMS: atom_id res chain seq x y z
N MET A 1 -61.92 66.67 15.35
CA MET A 1 -61.83 65.23 15.20
C MET A 1 -60.74 64.92 14.15
N LYS A 2 -59.57 64.56 14.57
CA LYS A 2 -58.48 64.14 13.70
C LYS A 2 -58.05 62.72 14.12
N LEU A 3 -58.31 61.74 13.25
CA LEU A 3 -57.91 60.35 13.46
C LEU A 3 -56.34 60.26 13.21
N PHE A 4 -55.64 59.73 14.20
CA PHE A 4 -54.24 59.29 14.04
C PHE A 4 -54.25 57.80 13.74
N THR A 5 -53.79 57.43 12.54
CA THR A 5 -53.54 56.03 12.14
C THR A 5 -52.14 55.73 12.52
N ALA A 6 -51.94 54.87 13.51
CA ALA A 6 -50.57 54.33 13.84
C ALA A 6 -50.26 53.15 12.93
N ILE A 7 -49.23 53.28 12.12
CA ILE A 7 -48.64 52.17 11.34
C ILE A 7 -47.62 51.48 12.24
N ALA A 8 -47.94 50.24 12.65
CA ALA A 8 -47.00 49.37 13.36
C ALA A 8 -46.12 48.65 12.30
N CYS A 9 -44.87 49.09 12.18
CA CYS A 9 -43.84 48.38 11.40
C CYS A 9 -43.35 47.18 12.23
N GLY A 10 -43.83 45.97 11.89
CA GLY A 10 -43.33 44.74 12.46
C GLY A 10 -41.95 44.43 11.90
N LEU A 11 -40.90 44.59 12.69
CA LEU A 11 -39.54 44.08 12.40
C LEU A 11 -39.59 42.56 12.58
N LEU A 12 -39.67 41.82 11.47
CA LEU A 12 -39.34 40.39 11.39
C LEU A 12 -37.84 40.25 11.61
N LEU A 13 -37.43 40.00 12.83
CA LEU A 13 -36.10 39.47 13.15
C LEU A 13 -36.06 38.03 12.61
N CYS A 14 -35.48 37.85 11.44
CA CYS A 14 -34.97 36.55 10.98
C CYS A 14 -33.87 36.17 11.98
N GLN A 15 -34.20 35.43 13.02
CA GLN A 15 -33.20 34.66 13.76
C GLN A 15 -32.63 33.60 12.79
N ALA A 16 -31.42 33.82 12.33
CA ALA A 16 -30.64 32.77 11.72
C ALA A 16 -30.47 31.67 12.79
N VAL A 17 -31.25 30.62 12.68
CA VAL A 17 -31.00 29.39 13.45
C VAL A 17 -29.71 28.83 12.90
N TRP A 18 -28.62 29.13 13.60
CA TRP A 18 -27.34 28.45 13.35
C TRP A 18 -27.58 27.01 13.82
N ALA A 19 -27.65 26.10 12.89
CA ALA A 19 -27.63 24.68 13.24
C ALA A 19 -26.31 24.41 13.99
N GLU A 20 -26.40 23.71 15.11
CA GLU A 20 -25.16 23.26 15.79
C GLU A 20 -24.30 22.46 14.84
N PRO A 21 -22.96 22.63 14.88
CA PRO A 21 -22.05 21.87 14.02
C PRO A 21 -22.26 20.38 14.25
N VAL A 22 -22.33 19.62 13.16
CA VAL A 22 -22.40 18.16 13.23
C VAL A 22 -21.02 17.63 13.54
N THR A 23 -20.87 16.92 14.66
CA THR A 23 -19.59 16.27 15.00
C THR A 23 -19.53 14.86 14.43
N ILE A 24 -18.52 14.57 13.63
CA ILE A 24 -18.18 13.22 13.18
C ILE A 24 -16.92 12.74 13.90
N ARG A 25 -16.95 11.51 14.39
CA ARG A 25 -15.84 10.89 15.11
C ARG A 25 -15.05 9.99 14.16
N ILE A 26 -13.75 10.22 14.09
CA ILE A 26 -12.85 9.51 13.16
C ILE A 26 -11.71 8.88 13.94
N VAL A 27 -11.42 7.60 13.67
CA VAL A 27 -10.19 6.95 14.07
C VAL A 27 -9.36 6.66 12.82
N GLU A 28 -8.13 7.18 12.81
CA GLU A 28 -7.15 6.96 11.74
C GLU A 28 -5.76 6.80 12.38
N LYS A 29 -4.99 5.82 11.90
CA LYS A 29 -3.73 5.40 12.51
C LYS A 29 -2.66 6.49 12.57
N ASP A 30 -2.60 7.31 11.52
CA ASP A 30 -1.55 8.31 11.31
C ASP A 30 -2.06 9.74 11.53
N LEU A 31 -3.26 9.90 12.15
CA LEU A 31 -3.88 11.18 12.46
C LEU A 31 -3.99 11.35 13.98
N LEU A 32 -3.13 12.20 14.55
CA LEU A 32 -2.97 12.31 15.99
C LEU A 32 -3.20 13.73 16.50
N THR A 33 -3.97 13.90 17.57
CA THR A 33 -4.16 15.22 18.23
C THR A 33 -2.90 15.77 18.89
N THR A 34 -1.90 14.92 19.11
CA THR A 34 -0.58 15.32 19.60
C THR A 34 0.33 15.87 18.50
N ASN A 35 0.01 15.63 17.23
CA ASN A 35 0.73 16.16 16.08
C ASN A 35 0.09 17.48 15.63
N ARG A 36 0.85 18.58 15.70
CA ARG A 36 0.36 19.91 15.31
C ARG A 36 -0.05 20.03 13.85
N GLU A 37 0.64 19.31 12.94
CA GLU A 37 0.30 19.35 11.52
C GLU A 37 -1.00 18.60 11.24
N ASP A 38 -1.26 17.48 11.93
CA ASP A 38 -2.52 16.75 11.79
C ASP A 38 -3.71 17.57 12.31
N VAL A 39 -3.56 18.20 13.47
CA VAL A 39 -4.58 19.11 14.01
C VAL A 39 -4.84 20.29 13.05
N ALA A 40 -3.79 20.92 12.53
CA ALA A 40 -3.93 22.00 11.56
C ALA A 40 -4.56 21.52 10.24
N HIS A 41 -4.27 20.27 9.83
CA HIS A 41 -4.87 19.66 8.65
C HIS A 41 -6.39 19.50 8.81
N ILE A 42 -6.85 18.97 9.94
CA ILE A 42 -8.28 18.86 10.25
C ILE A 42 -8.94 20.24 10.27
N GLN A 43 -8.37 21.21 10.98
CA GLN A 43 -8.92 22.56 11.08
C GLN A 43 -9.12 23.22 9.71
N ARG A 44 -8.16 23.09 8.78
CA ARG A 44 -8.32 23.66 7.44
C ARG A 44 -9.36 22.92 6.59
N ILE A 45 -9.54 21.62 6.81
CA ILE A 45 -10.62 20.84 6.17
C ILE A 45 -11.99 21.35 6.68
N GLU A 46 -12.17 21.48 8.00
CA GLU A 46 -13.39 22.02 8.60
C GLU A 46 -13.71 23.42 8.07
N GLN A 47 -12.71 24.31 8.03
CA GLN A 47 -12.87 25.66 7.48
C GLN A 47 -13.29 25.65 6.00
N ALA A 48 -12.74 24.73 5.20
CA ALA A 48 -13.11 24.62 3.79
C ALA A 48 -14.52 24.09 3.61
N LEU A 49 -14.92 23.11 4.41
CA LEU A 49 -16.30 22.59 4.43
C LEU A 49 -17.31 23.66 4.87
N ALA A 50 -16.97 24.45 5.90
CA ALA A 50 -17.81 25.55 6.36
C ALA A 50 -18.00 26.64 5.29
N ARG A 51 -16.96 26.98 4.50
CA ARG A 51 -17.08 27.87 3.33
C ARG A 51 -18.04 27.35 2.27
N GLN A 52 -18.23 26.02 2.19
CA GLN A 52 -19.17 25.38 1.27
C GLN A 52 -20.56 25.17 1.89
N GLY A 53 -20.80 25.67 3.10
CA GLY A 53 -22.08 25.59 3.79
C GLY A 53 -22.27 24.30 4.60
N HIS A 54 -21.19 23.56 4.87
CA HIS A 54 -21.21 22.36 5.68
C HIS A 54 -20.48 22.60 7.00
N ASP A 55 -21.23 22.79 8.07
CA ASP A 55 -20.69 22.98 9.42
C ASP A 55 -20.43 21.61 10.08
N ILE A 56 -19.27 21.05 9.78
CA ILE A 56 -18.84 19.72 10.23
C ILE A 56 -17.62 19.88 11.12
N HIS A 57 -17.72 19.42 12.37
CA HIS A 57 -16.60 19.27 13.28
C HIS A 57 -16.05 17.84 13.25
N ILE A 58 -14.73 17.68 13.21
CA ILE A 58 -14.04 16.39 13.12
C ILE A 58 -13.34 16.10 14.44
N GLU A 59 -13.88 15.16 15.22
CA GLU A 59 -13.27 14.66 16.45
C GLU A 59 -12.35 13.49 16.13
N ILE A 60 -11.03 13.67 16.35
CA ILE A 60 -10.05 12.59 16.19
C ILE A 60 -10.07 11.70 17.44
N VAL A 61 -10.35 10.42 17.26
CA VAL A 61 -10.24 9.40 18.29
C VAL A 61 -8.82 8.82 18.26
N ASN A 62 -7.97 9.22 19.23
CA ASN A 62 -6.59 8.77 19.26
C ASN A 62 -6.48 7.31 19.70
N LEU A 63 -5.71 6.53 18.95
CA LEU A 63 -5.25 5.21 19.34
C LEU A 63 -3.72 5.15 19.26
N SER A 64 -3.11 4.24 20.04
CA SER A 64 -1.68 3.97 19.92
C SER A 64 -1.37 3.40 18.53
N SER A 65 -0.34 3.92 17.87
CA SER A 65 0.15 3.36 16.60
C SER A 65 0.78 1.98 16.80
N SER A 66 1.37 1.73 17.97
CA SER A 66 1.85 0.40 18.35
C SER A 66 0.67 -0.48 18.76
N GLY A 67 0.52 -1.63 18.12
CA GLY A 67 -0.63 -2.53 18.34
C GLY A 67 -1.98 -1.93 17.90
N TYR A 68 -1.97 -1.02 16.94
CA TYR A 68 -3.16 -0.28 16.50
C TYR A 68 -4.38 -1.16 16.24
N SER A 69 -4.22 -2.25 15.48
CA SER A 69 -5.34 -3.15 15.14
C SER A 69 -5.95 -3.82 16.37
N ASP A 70 -5.12 -4.21 17.35
CA ASP A 70 -5.60 -4.84 18.58
C ASP A 70 -6.37 -3.85 19.45
N VAL A 71 -5.81 -2.64 19.63
CA VAL A 71 -6.46 -1.57 20.40
C VAL A 71 -7.77 -1.13 19.74
N LEU A 72 -7.80 -1.02 18.41
CA LEU A 72 -9.00 -0.73 17.65
C LEU A 72 -10.08 -1.80 17.88
N ASN A 73 -9.72 -3.07 17.77
CA ASN A 73 -10.65 -4.17 17.98
C ASN A 73 -11.25 -4.16 19.40
N VAL A 74 -10.43 -3.92 20.42
CA VAL A 74 -10.91 -3.77 21.81
C VAL A 74 -11.90 -2.62 21.93
N MET A 75 -11.60 -1.46 21.35
CA MET A 75 -12.47 -0.29 21.34
C MET A 75 -13.82 -0.59 20.67
N LEU A 76 -13.79 -1.20 19.48
CA LEU A 76 -15.01 -1.53 18.74
C LEU A 76 -15.87 -2.58 19.48
N LEU A 77 -15.23 -3.61 20.07
CA LEU A 77 -15.92 -4.62 20.86
C LEU A 77 -16.52 -4.09 22.16
N SER A 78 -15.98 -3.00 22.72
CA SER A 78 -16.57 -2.30 23.87
C SER A 78 -17.80 -1.48 23.52
N GLY A 79 -18.19 -1.41 22.24
CA GLY A 79 -19.30 -0.61 21.76
C GLY A 79 -18.97 0.85 21.46
N THR A 80 -17.70 1.24 21.55
CA THR A 80 -17.25 2.59 21.16
C THR A 80 -16.94 2.60 19.68
N ILE A 81 -17.95 2.92 18.85
CA ILE A 81 -17.87 2.84 17.40
C ILE A 81 -17.87 4.25 16.80
N PRO A 82 -16.75 4.73 16.20
CA PRO A 82 -16.69 5.99 15.47
C PRO A 82 -17.52 5.97 14.18
N ASP A 83 -17.75 7.15 13.59
CA ASP A 83 -18.46 7.28 12.32
C ASP A 83 -17.62 6.81 11.14
N LEU A 84 -16.31 7.12 11.15
CA LEU A 84 -15.33 6.72 10.16
C LEU A 84 -14.15 6.02 10.84
N ILE A 85 -13.79 4.83 10.36
CA ILE A 85 -12.84 3.93 11.01
C ILE A 85 -11.80 3.49 9.99
N TYR A 86 -10.52 3.79 10.23
CA TYR A 86 -9.44 3.23 9.43
C TYR A 86 -9.03 1.86 9.96
N PHE A 87 -9.16 0.85 9.14
CA PHE A 87 -8.63 -0.49 9.40
C PHE A 87 -7.23 -0.65 8.79
N ASN A 88 -6.37 -1.36 9.49
CA ASN A 88 -5.07 -1.82 9.02
C ASN A 88 -5.01 -3.36 9.13
N GLY A 89 -5.97 -4.04 8.50
CA GLY A 89 -6.32 -5.44 8.70
C GLY A 89 -7.33 -5.64 9.83
N SER A 90 -7.78 -6.88 10.01
CA SER A 90 -8.63 -7.32 11.15
C SER A 90 -10.06 -6.75 11.20
N ASP A 91 -10.61 -6.35 10.06
CA ASP A 91 -11.99 -5.85 9.95
C ASP A 91 -13.05 -6.97 9.84
N GLN A 92 -12.66 -8.20 9.52
CA GLN A 92 -13.56 -9.30 9.20
C GLN A 92 -14.64 -9.54 10.26
N LYS A 93 -14.27 -9.47 11.54
CA LYS A 93 -15.23 -9.64 12.65
C LYS A 93 -16.32 -8.58 12.65
N MET A 94 -15.98 -7.35 12.27
CA MET A 94 -16.93 -6.24 12.19
C MET A 94 -17.83 -6.37 10.96
N VAL A 95 -17.29 -6.90 9.86
CA VAL A 95 -18.07 -7.27 8.66
C VAL A 95 -19.09 -8.34 8.98
N GLU A 96 -18.69 -9.43 9.67
CA GLU A 96 -19.59 -10.51 10.09
C GLU A 96 -20.71 -10.04 11.02
N GLN A 97 -20.45 -9.04 11.86
CA GLN A 97 -21.44 -8.42 12.74
C GLN A 97 -22.38 -7.43 12.04
N GLY A 98 -22.12 -7.11 10.75
CA GLY A 98 -22.93 -6.19 9.97
C GLY A 98 -22.86 -4.72 10.42
N ILE A 99 -21.81 -4.34 11.15
CA ILE A 99 -21.64 -2.97 11.66
C ILE A 99 -20.89 -2.03 10.71
N LEU A 100 -20.47 -2.51 9.55
CA LEU A 100 -19.82 -1.72 8.52
C LEU A 100 -20.74 -1.53 7.31
N GLU A 101 -20.75 -0.33 6.78
CA GLU A 101 -21.60 0.09 5.66
C GLU A 101 -21.01 -0.34 4.32
N ASP A 102 -21.86 -0.67 3.36
CA ASP A 102 -21.46 -0.84 1.96
C ASP A 102 -21.22 0.53 1.31
N TRP A 103 -20.01 0.81 0.87
CA TRP A 103 -19.63 2.07 0.24
C TRP A 103 -20.27 2.30 -1.15
N ARG A 104 -20.58 1.25 -1.88
CA ARG A 104 -20.97 1.32 -3.31
C ARG A 104 -22.20 2.23 -3.56
N PRO A 105 -23.31 2.11 -2.80
CA PRO A 105 -24.48 2.99 -2.97
C PRO A 105 -24.20 4.46 -2.64
N TRP A 106 -23.21 4.71 -1.77
CA TRP A 106 -22.83 6.06 -1.36
C TRP A 106 -21.93 6.74 -2.38
N ILE A 107 -20.90 6.03 -2.84
CA ILE A 107 -19.90 6.56 -3.80
C ILE A 107 -20.56 6.99 -5.11
N THR A 108 -21.57 6.27 -5.60
CA THR A 108 -22.27 6.61 -6.84
C THR A 108 -22.93 7.98 -6.82
N LYS A 109 -23.26 8.48 -5.62
CA LYS A 109 -23.92 9.77 -5.40
C LYS A 109 -22.94 10.93 -5.24
N THR A 110 -21.64 10.69 -5.20
CA THR A 110 -20.60 11.69 -5.02
C THR A 110 -20.25 12.38 -6.33
N ARG A 111 -19.70 13.60 -6.25
CA ARG A 111 -19.25 14.35 -7.41
C ARG A 111 -17.81 13.98 -7.80
N TYR A 112 -16.92 13.91 -6.83
CA TYR A 112 -15.47 13.74 -7.03
C TYR A 112 -14.98 12.35 -6.66
N LEU A 113 -15.43 11.80 -5.55
CA LEU A 113 -14.92 10.53 -5.01
C LEU A 113 -15.10 9.36 -5.98
N LYS A 114 -16.22 9.27 -6.71
CA LYS A 114 -16.47 8.21 -7.68
C LYS A 114 -15.44 8.18 -8.83
N GLU A 115 -14.88 9.35 -9.18
CA GLU A 115 -13.88 9.48 -10.23
C GLU A 115 -12.45 9.37 -9.68
N ALA A 116 -12.26 9.52 -8.36
CA ALA A 116 -10.97 9.46 -7.69
C ALA A 116 -10.41 8.05 -7.56
N LEU A 117 -11.23 7.02 -7.72
CA LEU A 117 -10.86 5.62 -7.49
C LEU A 117 -9.87 5.12 -8.55
N TRP A 118 -8.79 4.51 -8.11
CA TRP A 118 -7.86 3.77 -8.96
C TRP A 118 -8.51 2.47 -9.49
N PRO A 119 -8.06 1.91 -10.63
CA PRO A 119 -8.63 0.68 -11.18
C PRO A 119 -8.69 -0.48 -10.19
N HIS A 120 -7.61 -0.73 -9.44
CA HIS A 120 -7.56 -1.77 -8.42
C HIS A 120 -8.49 -1.50 -7.23
N ASN A 121 -8.71 -0.22 -6.85
CA ASN A 121 -9.68 0.12 -5.79
C ASN A 121 -11.10 -0.20 -6.23
N ARG A 122 -11.45 0.04 -7.50
CA ARG A 122 -12.77 -0.32 -8.04
C ARG A 122 -13.03 -1.83 -7.97
N LEU A 123 -12.02 -2.64 -8.35
CA LEU A 123 -12.13 -4.10 -8.28
C LEU A 123 -12.26 -4.61 -6.84
N ARG A 124 -11.42 -4.10 -5.93
CA ARG A 124 -11.51 -4.46 -4.51
C ARG A 124 -12.84 -4.08 -3.89
N LEU A 125 -13.37 -2.91 -4.20
CA LEU A 125 -14.65 -2.44 -3.69
C LEU A 125 -15.84 -3.29 -4.18
N GLN A 126 -15.71 -3.96 -5.34
CA GLN A 126 -16.72 -4.92 -5.80
C GLN A 126 -16.74 -6.18 -4.94
N ASN A 127 -15.58 -6.66 -4.52
CA ASN A 127 -15.42 -7.88 -3.75
C ASN A 127 -15.50 -7.65 -2.22
N HIS A 128 -15.00 -6.50 -1.78
CA HIS A 128 -14.92 -6.11 -0.36
C HIS A 128 -15.51 -4.71 -0.16
N PRO A 129 -16.85 -4.58 -0.16
CA PRO A 129 -17.53 -3.29 -0.27
C PRO A 129 -17.48 -2.43 0.99
N THR A 130 -17.01 -2.97 2.12
CA THR A 130 -17.01 -2.29 3.42
C THR A 130 -15.73 -1.48 3.70
N LEU A 131 -14.65 -1.68 2.93
CA LEU A 131 -13.41 -0.93 3.05
C LEU A 131 -13.15 -0.09 1.81
N LEU A 132 -12.97 1.21 2.01
CA LEU A 132 -12.60 2.19 1.00
C LEU A 132 -11.14 2.60 1.18
N TYR A 133 -10.29 2.29 0.22
CA TYR A 133 -8.89 2.69 0.20
C TYR A 133 -8.55 3.34 -1.15
N VAL A 134 -8.39 4.66 -1.17
CA VAL A 134 -8.18 5.43 -2.40
C VAL A 134 -6.74 5.93 -2.45
N PHE A 135 -5.85 5.03 -2.84
CA PHE A 135 -4.41 5.27 -2.96
C PHE A 135 -3.85 4.51 -4.16
N PRO A 136 -2.68 4.91 -4.69
CA PRO A 136 -1.97 4.16 -5.71
C PRO A 136 -1.73 2.70 -5.31
N LEU A 137 -1.65 1.83 -6.30
CA LEU A 137 -1.34 0.43 -6.07
C LEU A 137 -0.03 0.26 -5.31
N ARG A 138 -0.07 -0.55 -4.28
CA ARG A 138 1.11 -0.97 -3.54
C ARG A 138 1.67 -2.25 -4.17
N ALA A 139 2.69 -2.08 -4.97
CA ALA A 139 3.42 -3.20 -5.59
C ALA A 139 4.89 -3.14 -5.14
N ARG A 140 5.50 -4.29 -4.90
CA ARG A 140 6.91 -4.33 -4.55
C ARG A 140 7.76 -4.18 -5.80
N GLN A 141 8.60 -3.15 -5.82
CA GLN A 141 9.43 -2.82 -6.98
C GLN A 141 10.87 -2.53 -6.53
N PRO A 142 11.87 -2.96 -7.29
CA PRO A 142 13.26 -2.83 -6.92
C PRO A 142 13.77 -1.41 -7.13
N VAL A 143 14.55 -0.91 -6.18
CA VAL A 143 15.21 0.40 -6.21
C VAL A 143 16.70 0.24 -5.91
N ILE A 144 17.52 1.06 -6.54
CA ILE A 144 18.98 1.12 -6.40
C ILE A 144 19.46 2.58 -6.41
N ARG A 145 20.63 2.84 -5.88
CA ARG A 145 21.36 4.09 -6.13
C ARG A 145 21.79 4.15 -7.58
N GLU A 146 21.58 5.28 -8.24
CA GLU A 146 21.91 5.47 -9.65
C GLU A 146 23.43 5.37 -9.91
N ASP A 147 24.26 5.91 -9.01
CA ASP A 147 25.71 5.80 -9.09
C ASP A 147 26.20 4.34 -8.99
N TRP A 148 25.52 3.51 -8.17
CA TRP A 148 25.83 2.07 -8.09
C TRP A 148 25.42 1.33 -9.35
N LEU A 149 24.28 1.67 -9.93
CA LEU A 149 23.85 1.10 -11.21
C LEU A 149 24.87 1.39 -12.32
N GLN A 150 25.29 2.66 -12.43
CA GLN A 150 26.29 3.09 -13.41
C GLN A 150 27.66 2.44 -13.16
N LYS A 151 28.14 2.39 -11.92
CA LYS A 151 29.39 1.72 -11.53
C LYS A 151 29.35 0.23 -11.87
N SER A 152 28.17 -0.39 -11.86
CA SER A 152 27.95 -1.79 -12.26
C SER A 152 27.93 -2.00 -13.78
N GLY A 153 28.15 -0.97 -14.59
CA GLY A 153 28.18 -1.04 -16.05
C GLY A 153 26.80 -0.90 -16.72
N PHE A 154 25.78 -0.51 -15.98
CA PHE A 154 24.43 -0.32 -16.51
C PHE A 154 24.07 1.17 -16.65
N SER A 155 23.71 1.60 -17.85
CA SER A 155 23.16 2.94 -18.11
C SER A 155 21.64 3.01 -17.98
N ALA A 156 20.97 1.88 -17.82
CA ALA A 156 19.53 1.72 -17.66
C ALA A 156 19.21 0.48 -16.84
N SER A 157 17.94 0.29 -16.48
CA SER A 157 17.47 -0.89 -15.76
C SER A 157 17.88 -2.19 -16.46
N PRO A 158 18.41 -3.21 -15.75
CA PRO A 158 18.54 -4.57 -16.26
C PRO A 158 17.21 -5.06 -16.83
N LYS A 159 17.25 -5.80 -17.93
CA LYS A 159 16.06 -6.25 -18.66
C LYS A 159 15.67 -7.68 -18.36
N THR A 160 16.66 -8.53 -18.11
CA THR A 160 16.48 -9.98 -17.96
C THR A 160 16.97 -10.48 -16.61
N LEU A 161 16.54 -11.68 -16.20
CA LEU A 161 17.07 -12.35 -15.00
C LEU A 161 18.60 -12.45 -15.03
N ALA A 162 19.19 -12.76 -16.20
CA ALA A 162 20.64 -12.86 -16.37
C ALA A 162 21.33 -11.50 -16.15
N GLU A 163 20.77 -10.40 -16.65
CA GLU A 163 21.29 -9.06 -16.42
C GLU A 163 21.18 -8.63 -14.96
N TYR A 164 20.10 -9.03 -14.25
CA TYR A 164 19.99 -8.83 -12.80
C TYR A 164 21.07 -9.59 -12.04
N VAL A 165 21.36 -10.84 -12.42
CA VAL A 165 22.49 -11.60 -11.84
C VAL A 165 23.81 -10.89 -12.12
N THR A 166 24.02 -10.32 -13.31
CA THR A 166 25.21 -9.54 -13.65
C THR A 166 25.33 -8.29 -12.76
N LEU A 167 24.23 -7.56 -12.56
CA LEU A 167 24.19 -6.41 -11.65
C LEU A 167 24.55 -6.82 -10.22
N PHE A 168 23.93 -7.87 -9.69
CA PHE A 168 24.19 -8.35 -8.34
C PHE A 168 25.65 -8.84 -8.15
N ASN A 169 26.21 -9.52 -9.14
CA ASN A 169 27.62 -9.92 -9.13
C ASN A 169 28.57 -8.70 -9.12
N ALA A 170 28.29 -7.68 -9.93
CA ALA A 170 29.10 -6.46 -9.95
C ALA A 170 29.11 -5.76 -8.58
N ILE A 171 27.95 -5.67 -7.92
CA ILE A 171 27.83 -5.09 -6.59
C ILE A 171 28.62 -5.93 -5.57
N HIS A 172 28.44 -7.26 -5.58
CA HIS A 172 29.08 -8.16 -4.62
C HIS A 172 30.62 -8.21 -4.78
N ALA A 173 31.11 -8.11 -6.01
CA ALA A 173 32.55 -8.16 -6.33
C ALA A 173 33.28 -6.81 -6.13
N GLY A 174 32.53 -5.72 -5.88
CA GLY A 174 33.10 -4.36 -5.78
C GLY A 174 32.93 -3.78 -4.38
N ASP A 175 33.85 -2.89 -4.02
CA ASP A 175 33.69 -2.01 -2.85
C ASP A 175 32.82 -0.82 -3.28
N TYR A 176 31.52 -0.93 -3.05
CA TYR A 176 30.53 0.10 -3.43
C TYR A 176 30.19 1.06 -2.29
N ASN A 177 30.36 0.62 -1.05
CA ASN A 177 30.15 1.45 0.14
C ASN A 177 31.41 2.20 0.58
N GLY A 178 32.59 1.85 0.03
CA GLY A 178 33.87 2.53 0.28
C GLY A 178 34.51 2.16 1.61
N ASP A 179 34.18 1.00 2.19
CA ASP A 179 34.75 0.53 3.46
C ASP A 179 36.01 -0.35 3.28
N GLY A 180 36.46 -0.53 2.04
CA GLY A 180 37.62 -1.34 1.68
C GLY A 180 37.36 -2.83 1.56
N LYS A 181 36.10 -3.27 1.56
CA LYS A 181 35.69 -4.68 1.45
C LYS A 181 34.80 -4.93 0.25
N THR A 182 34.73 -6.16 -0.17
CA THR A 182 33.84 -6.65 -1.24
C THR A 182 32.84 -7.62 -0.64
N ASP A 183 31.95 -7.11 0.22
CA ASP A 183 31.02 -7.92 1.03
C ASP A 183 29.55 -7.46 0.95
N SER A 184 29.26 -6.47 0.08
CA SER A 184 27.88 -6.06 -0.15
C SER A 184 27.09 -7.15 -0.88
N TRP A 185 25.85 -7.38 -0.47
CA TRP A 185 24.92 -8.23 -1.20
C TRP A 185 24.30 -7.47 -2.38
N GLY A 186 24.00 -8.18 -3.44
CA GLY A 186 23.29 -7.62 -4.58
C GLY A 186 21.88 -7.17 -4.21
N ILE A 187 21.16 -8.04 -3.45
CA ILE A 187 19.79 -7.82 -3.03
C ILE A 187 19.50 -8.45 -1.65
N THR A 188 18.51 -7.92 -0.94
CA THR A 188 17.94 -8.52 0.27
C THR A 188 16.42 -8.68 0.16
N SER A 189 15.82 -9.40 1.09
CA SER A 189 14.37 -9.54 1.25
C SER A 189 14.02 -9.59 2.73
N GLU A 190 12.76 -9.36 3.05
CA GLU A 190 12.19 -9.74 4.33
C GLU A 190 12.01 -11.27 4.35
N LYS A 191 11.87 -11.83 5.56
CA LYS A 191 11.88 -13.28 5.86
C LYS A 191 10.99 -14.17 4.98
N ASP A 192 10.00 -13.63 4.33
CA ASP A 192 9.01 -14.37 3.54
C ASP A 192 9.18 -14.24 2.02
N LEU A 193 10.33 -13.73 1.57
CA LEU A 193 10.70 -13.55 0.15
C LEU A 193 9.78 -12.60 -0.65
N ARG A 194 8.73 -12.05 -0.03
CA ARG A 194 7.74 -11.21 -0.74
C ARG A 194 8.35 -10.01 -1.45
N ASP A 195 9.49 -9.52 -1.00
CA ASP A 195 10.20 -8.41 -1.64
C ASP A 195 10.74 -8.79 -3.00
N LEU A 196 11.26 -10.03 -3.13
CA LEU A 196 11.70 -10.60 -4.39
C LEU A 196 10.50 -11.01 -5.25
N ASP A 197 9.55 -11.73 -4.67
CA ASP A 197 8.37 -12.25 -5.36
C ASP A 197 7.58 -11.15 -6.05
N GLY A 198 7.56 -9.94 -5.47
CA GLY A 198 6.83 -8.79 -5.98
C GLY A 198 7.18 -8.39 -7.42
N PHE A 199 8.40 -8.66 -7.88
CA PHE A 199 8.85 -8.32 -9.22
C PHE A 199 9.51 -9.49 -9.98
N MET A 200 9.68 -10.65 -9.33
CA MET A 200 10.26 -11.84 -9.96
C MET A 200 9.21 -12.88 -10.39
N ASN A 201 8.07 -12.99 -9.68
CA ASN A 201 7.06 -14.00 -9.95
C ASN A 201 6.66 -14.12 -11.43
N PRO A 202 6.35 -13.04 -12.18
CA PRO A 202 5.94 -13.16 -13.57
C PRO A 202 7.02 -13.70 -14.50
N ALA A 203 8.31 -13.47 -14.18
CA ALA A 203 9.42 -14.02 -14.95
C ALA A 203 9.46 -15.56 -14.94
N PHE A 204 8.87 -16.19 -13.92
CA PHE A 204 8.74 -17.63 -13.75
C PHE A 204 7.34 -18.16 -14.10
N GLY A 205 6.42 -17.30 -14.55
CA GLY A 205 5.05 -17.70 -14.90
C GLY A 205 4.08 -17.77 -13.74
N ILE A 206 4.43 -17.15 -12.60
CA ILE A 206 3.54 -17.04 -11.45
C ILE A 206 2.71 -15.76 -11.60
N HIS A 207 1.56 -15.87 -12.26
CA HIS A 207 0.68 -14.75 -12.60
C HIS A 207 -0.56 -14.66 -11.73
N ALA A 208 -0.76 -15.64 -10.82
CA ALA A 208 -1.91 -15.71 -9.92
C ALA A 208 -1.62 -16.66 -8.76
N THR A 209 -2.45 -16.62 -7.73
CA THR A 209 -2.43 -17.58 -6.59
C THR A 209 -2.75 -18.99 -7.05
N TRP A 210 -3.69 -19.14 -8.00
CA TRP A 210 -4.10 -20.42 -8.55
C TRP A 210 -3.72 -20.48 -10.02
N LEU A 211 -2.83 -21.41 -10.36
CA LEU A 211 -2.37 -21.67 -11.72
C LEU A 211 -3.10 -22.89 -12.29
N LYS A 212 -2.90 -23.16 -13.57
CA LYS A 212 -3.27 -24.42 -14.22
C LYS A 212 -2.01 -25.19 -14.54
N ASP A 213 -2.02 -26.48 -14.23
CA ASP A 213 -0.96 -27.40 -14.64
C ASP A 213 -1.09 -27.74 -16.14
N ASP A 214 -0.17 -28.56 -16.65
CA ASP A 214 -0.14 -28.99 -18.07
C ASP A 214 -1.38 -29.78 -18.49
N GLN A 215 -2.17 -30.30 -17.54
CA GLN A 215 -3.41 -30.99 -17.78
C GLN A 215 -4.64 -30.08 -17.64
N GLY A 216 -4.42 -28.78 -17.35
CA GLY A 216 -5.45 -27.79 -17.12
C GLY A 216 -6.10 -27.88 -15.74
N LYS A 217 -5.56 -28.69 -14.82
CA LYS A 217 -6.04 -28.83 -13.45
C LYS A 217 -5.48 -27.68 -12.60
N LEU A 218 -6.32 -27.20 -11.67
CA LEU A 218 -5.93 -26.11 -10.77
C LEU A 218 -4.84 -26.57 -9.80
N ILE A 219 -3.83 -25.73 -9.62
CA ILE A 219 -2.73 -25.93 -8.68
C ILE A 219 -2.44 -24.61 -7.96
N ASN A 220 -2.19 -24.66 -6.64
CA ASN A 220 -1.72 -23.47 -5.93
C ASN A 220 -0.28 -23.12 -6.38
N ALA A 221 -0.02 -21.85 -6.61
CA ALA A 221 1.28 -21.37 -7.07
C ALA A 221 2.45 -21.84 -6.19
N GLN A 222 2.26 -21.89 -4.87
CA GLN A 222 3.29 -22.30 -3.91
C GLN A 222 3.84 -23.72 -4.12
N ILE A 223 3.06 -24.61 -4.73
CA ILE A 223 3.46 -26.02 -4.99
C ILE A 223 3.63 -26.32 -6.48
N SER A 224 3.65 -25.28 -7.32
CA SER A 224 3.76 -25.41 -8.77
C SER A 224 5.20 -25.65 -9.24
N PRO A 225 5.40 -26.21 -10.44
CA PRO A 225 6.72 -26.29 -11.07
C PRO A 225 7.37 -24.91 -11.27
N GLN A 226 6.57 -23.87 -11.47
CA GLN A 226 6.99 -22.47 -11.59
C GLN A 226 7.65 -21.98 -10.29
N GLU A 227 7.01 -22.28 -9.15
CA GLU A 227 7.56 -21.96 -7.84
C GLU A 227 8.88 -22.68 -7.57
N ARG A 228 8.96 -23.96 -7.90
CA ARG A 228 10.22 -24.72 -7.82
C ARG A 228 11.33 -24.03 -8.59
N SER A 229 11.10 -23.68 -9.87
CA SER A 229 12.10 -23.01 -10.70
C SER A 229 12.53 -21.66 -10.14
N LYS A 230 11.60 -20.90 -9.55
CA LYS A 230 11.89 -19.64 -8.89
C LYS A 230 12.76 -19.85 -7.64
N LEU A 231 12.41 -20.80 -6.78
CA LEU A 231 13.19 -21.10 -5.58
C LEU A 231 14.58 -21.65 -5.92
N GLU A 232 14.74 -22.44 -7.01
CA GLU A 232 16.05 -22.85 -7.54
C GLU A 232 16.89 -21.63 -7.97
N PHE A 233 16.28 -20.64 -8.61
CA PHE A 233 16.94 -19.38 -8.94
C PHE A 233 17.35 -18.60 -7.67
N TYR A 234 16.47 -18.46 -6.68
CA TYR A 234 16.80 -17.80 -5.41
C TYR A 234 17.90 -18.54 -4.65
N HIS A 235 17.89 -19.87 -4.66
CA HIS A 235 18.98 -20.67 -4.14
C HIS A 235 20.30 -20.34 -4.81
N SER A 236 20.31 -20.21 -6.14
CA SER A 236 21.52 -19.84 -6.88
C SER A 236 22.07 -18.46 -6.49
N LEU A 237 21.18 -17.50 -6.23
CA LEU A 237 21.57 -16.17 -5.71
C LEU A 237 22.17 -16.28 -4.30
N TYR A 238 21.52 -17.05 -3.43
CA TYR A 238 21.98 -17.26 -2.06
C TYR A 238 23.35 -17.95 -2.01
N GLN A 239 23.54 -19.01 -2.78
CA GLN A 239 24.80 -19.75 -2.83
C GLN A 239 25.98 -18.92 -3.35
N LYS A 240 25.71 -17.96 -4.22
CA LYS A 240 26.72 -17.04 -4.77
C LYS A 240 26.95 -15.82 -3.88
N GLY A 241 26.30 -15.70 -2.74
CA GLY A 241 26.37 -14.53 -1.88
C GLY A 241 25.72 -13.27 -2.46
N LEU A 242 24.84 -13.41 -3.45
CA LEU A 242 24.15 -12.29 -4.10
C LEU A 242 22.87 -11.89 -3.39
N LEU A 243 22.16 -12.84 -2.76
CA LEU A 243 21.07 -12.62 -1.83
C LEU A 243 21.61 -12.58 -0.40
N SER A 244 21.23 -11.59 0.37
CA SER A 244 21.62 -11.48 1.79
C SER A 244 21.40 -12.79 2.53
N SER A 245 22.45 -13.30 3.18
CA SER A 245 22.37 -14.53 3.98
C SER A 245 21.52 -14.35 5.24
N GLN A 246 21.21 -13.12 5.61
CA GLN A 246 20.43 -12.75 6.77
C GLN A 246 18.94 -12.52 6.46
N TYR A 247 18.50 -12.65 5.20
CA TYR A 247 17.14 -12.29 4.79
C TYR A 247 16.06 -12.93 5.66
N ILE A 248 16.29 -14.14 6.17
CA ILE A 248 15.31 -14.87 7.00
C ILE A 248 15.02 -14.18 8.35
N THR A 249 15.93 -13.36 8.83
CA THR A 249 15.78 -12.59 10.08
C THR A 249 15.57 -11.10 9.82
N THR A 250 15.66 -10.69 8.54
CA THR A 250 15.51 -9.29 8.15
C THR A 250 14.03 -8.88 8.20
N ASN A 251 13.79 -7.75 8.85
CA ASN A 251 12.53 -7.03 8.84
C ASN A 251 12.69 -5.74 8.04
N TRP A 252 11.65 -4.92 7.96
CA TRP A 252 11.67 -3.69 7.17
C TRP A 252 12.72 -2.67 7.68
N GLU A 253 12.93 -2.54 9.01
CA GLU A 253 13.92 -1.64 9.58
C GLU A 253 15.33 -2.06 9.23
N LEU A 254 15.67 -3.34 9.41
CA LEU A 254 16.99 -3.89 9.07
C LEU A 254 17.26 -3.80 7.56
N LYS A 255 16.26 -4.05 6.74
CA LYS A 255 16.36 -3.90 5.28
C LYS A 255 16.73 -2.47 4.87
N GLU A 256 16.06 -1.49 5.48
CA GLU A 256 16.38 -0.08 5.25
C GLU A 256 17.81 0.26 5.71
N ASP A 257 18.21 -0.20 6.89
CA ASP A 257 19.55 0.03 7.42
C ASP A 257 20.64 -0.59 6.55
N GLU A 258 20.44 -1.84 6.09
CA GLU A 258 21.35 -2.50 5.14
C GLU A 258 21.52 -1.70 3.83
N PHE A 259 20.42 -1.09 3.35
CA PHE A 259 20.46 -0.28 2.14
C PHE A 259 21.17 1.06 2.34
N TYR A 260 20.86 1.77 3.44
CA TYR A 260 21.48 3.07 3.71
C TYR A 260 22.98 2.96 4.04
N THR A 261 23.37 1.89 4.69
CA THR A 261 24.78 1.62 5.03
C THR A 261 25.57 0.98 3.89
N GLY A 262 24.93 0.68 2.76
CA GLY A 262 25.57 0.09 1.60
C GLY A 262 25.93 -1.39 1.75
N LYS A 263 25.36 -2.10 2.73
CA LYS A 263 25.50 -3.56 2.84
C LYS A 263 24.74 -4.30 1.76
N VAL A 264 23.73 -3.65 1.17
CA VAL A 264 22.91 -4.19 0.09
C VAL A 264 22.73 -3.14 -1.01
N GLY A 265 22.77 -3.58 -2.28
CA GLY A 265 22.67 -2.69 -3.42
C GLY A 265 21.24 -2.43 -3.88
N VAL A 266 20.41 -3.45 -3.88
CA VAL A 266 19.01 -3.37 -4.34
C VAL A 266 18.07 -3.74 -3.20
N VAL A 267 17.05 -2.92 -2.99
CA VAL A 267 15.95 -3.22 -2.07
C VAL A 267 14.62 -3.02 -2.77
N SER A 268 13.58 -3.61 -2.22
CA SER A 268 12.21 -3.44 -2.72
C SER A 268 11.47 -2.37 -1.92
N VAL A 269 10.77 -1.48 -2.63
CA VAL A 269 9.86 -0.47 -2.07
C VAL A 269 8.42 -0.82 -2.43
N SER A 270 7.45 -0.39 -1.62
CA SER A 270 6.05 -0.80 -1.76
C SER A 270 5.07 0.36 -2.00
N SER A 271 5.57 1.59 -2.17
CA SER A 271 4.75 2.76 -2.53
C SER A 271 5.62 3.87 -3.11
N PRO A 272 5.06 4.81 -3.88
CA PRO A 272 5.81 5.97 -4.34
C PRO A 272 6.30 6.84 -3.17
N GLY A 273 5.54 6.91 -2.07
CA GLY A 273 5.98 7.60 -0.84
C GLY A 273 7.23 6.97 -0.24
N ASN A 274 7.35 5.64 -0.22
CA ASN A 274 8.57 4.97 0.25
C ASN A 274 9.79 5.36 -0.60
N VAL A 275 9.63 5.48 -1.93
CA VAL A 275 10.73 5.93 -2.81
C VAL A 275 11.22 7.31 -2.36
N GLY A 276 10.29 8.24 -2.10
CA GLY A 276 10.62 9.59 -1.61
C GLY A 276 11.33 9.57 -0.25
N VAL A 277 10.80 8.83 0.71
CA VAL A 277 11.40 8.68 2.05
C VAL A 277 12.80 8.08 1.95
N TYR A 278 12.99 7.01 1.18
CA TYR A 278 14.31 6.38 0.99
C TYR A 278 15.30 7.33 0.33
N GLN A 279 14.85 8.11 -0.65
CA GLN A 279 15.67 9.13 -1.29
C GLN A 279 16.17 10.18 -0.28
N GLU A 280 15.29 10.72 0.56
CA GLU A 280 15.66 11.76 1.53
C GLU A 280 16.58 11.21 2.64
N LYS A 281 16.29 10.03 3.16
CA LYS A 281 17.17 9.37 4.14
C LYS A 281 18.55 9.05 3.53
N MET A 282 18.59 8.58 2.28
CA MET A 282 19.85 8.32 1.58
C MET A 282 20.69 9.59 1.42
N ARG A 283 20.08 10.72 1.10
CA ARG A 283 20.76 12.02 0.97
C ARG A 283 21.34 12.54 2.28
N GLN A 284 20.78 12.16 3.42
CA GLN A 284 21.35 12.54 4.72
C GLN A 284 22.73 11.89 4.94
N ILE A 285 22.97 10.74 4.35
CA ILE A 285 24.23 9.98 4.48
C ILE A 285 25.12 10.24 3.25
N HIS A 286 24.53 10.28 2.07
CA HIS A 286 25.17 10.49 0.78
C HIS A 286 24.46 11.63 0.03
N PRO A 287 24.87 12.90 0.20
CA PRO A 287 24.13 14.08 -0.29
C PRO A 287 23.85 14.07 -1.79
N ASP A 288 24.76 13.52 -2.60
CA ASP A 288 24.64 13.48 -4.05
C ASP A 288 23.92 12.23 -4.57
N ALA A 289 23.52 11.29 -3.68
CA ALA A 289 22.88 10.06 -4.10
C ALA A 289 21.49 10.31 -4.67
N THR A 290 21.24 9.72 -5.82
CA THR A 290 19.92 9.66 -6.46
C THR A 290 19.49 8.20 -6.54
N LEU A 291 18.25 7.93 -6.19
CA LEU A 291 17.66 6.61 -6.34
C LEU A 291 16.98 6.49 -7.70
N THR A 292 17.13 5.33 -8.32
CA THR A 292 16.41 4.96 -9.53
C THR A 292 15.65 3.65 -9.32
N LEU A 293 14.47 3.57 -9.93
CA LEU A 293 13.65 2.37 -9.92
C LEU A 293 14.08 1.45 -11.06
N LEU A 294 14.23 0.17 -10.76
CA LEU A 294 14.47 -0.84 -11.78
C LEU A 294 13.15 -1.41 -12.30
N ASP A 295 13.14 -1.81 -13.57
CA ASP A 295 11.99 -2.53 -14.14
C ASP A 295 12.02 -4.01 -13.70
N PRO A 296 10.87 -4.68 -13.58
CA PRO A 296 10.87 -6.12 -13.36
C PRO A 296 11.61 -6.85 -14.49
N PRO A 297 12.33 -7.94 -14.19
CA PRO A 297 13.06 -8.69 -15.21
C PRO A 297 12.11 -9.45 -16.14
N GLU A 298 12.54 -9.61 -17.38
CA GLU A 298 11.97 -10.58 -18.29
C GLU A 298 12.62 -11.95 -18.03
N GLY A 299 11.78 -12.96 -17.86
CA GLY A 299 12.18 -14.36 -17.73
C GLY A 299 11.54 -15.22 -18.82
N PRO A 300 11.74 -16.55 -18.77
CA PRO A 300 11.21 -17.49 -19.77
C PRO A 300 9.68 -17.40 -19.94
N ALA A 301 8.95 -17.00 -18.91
CA ALA A 301 7.49 -16.99 -18.89
C ALA A 301 6.89 -15.59 -18.99
N GLY A 302 7.69 -14.53 -18.97
CA GLY A 302 7.20 -13.17 -19.12
C GLY A 302 7.91 -12.13 -18.25
N LYS A 303 7.24 -10.98 -18.12
CA LYS A 303 7.70 -9.81 -17.38
C LYS A 303 6.52 -9.15 -16.69
N GLY A 304 6.71 -8.68 -15.47
CA GLY A 304 5.65 -7.96 -14.77
C GLY A 304 5.89 -7.82 -13.28
N LEU A 305 4.87 -7.33 -12.59
CA LEU A 305 4.79 -7.34 -11.13
C LEU A 305 3.87 -8.47 -10.68
N ALA A 306 4.05 -8.95 -9.46
CA ALA A 306 3.20 -9.99 -8.89
C ALA A 306 1.73 -9.56 -8.95
N ALA A 307 0.86 -10.54 -9.21
CA ALA A 307 -0.58 -10.31 -9.23
C ALA A 307 -1.07 -9.73 -7.90
N THR A 308 -2.00 -8.80 -8.00
CA THR A 308 -2.56 -8.09 -6.86
C THR A 308 -3.83 -8.79 -6.42
N ASP A 309 -3.87 -9.26 -5.19
CA ASP A 309 -5.10 -9.74 -4.58
C ASP A 309 -6.14 -8.60 -4.55
N VAL A 310 -7.22 -8.79 -5.29
CA VAL A 310 -8.35 -7.87 -5.38
C VAL A 310 -9.60 -8.43 -4.69
N SER A 311 -9.49 -9.59 -4.03
CA SER A 311 -10.60 -10.22 -3.32
C SER A 311 -10.95 -9.49 -2.03
N MET A 312 -9.95 -8.85 -1.42
CA MET A 312 -10.10 -8.10 -0.18
C MET A 312 -9.17 -6.87 -0.16
N GLU A 313 -9.49 -5.92 0.72
CA GLU A 313 -8.56 -4.86 1.09
C GLU A 313 -8.13 -5.09 2.54
N THR A 314 -6.84 -4.95 2.79
CA THR A 314 -6.29 -5.08 4.14
C THR A 314 -6.21 -3.75 4.88
N ARG A 315 -6.44 -2.65 4.16
CA ARG A 315 -6.40 -1.28 4.69
C ARG A 315 -7.53 -0.48 4.11
N GLY A 316 -8.04 0.45 4.89
CA GLY A 316 -9.02 1.38 4.36
C GLY A 316 -9.98 1.90 5.41
N PHE A 317 -10.77 2.86 4.98
CA PHE A 317 -11.82 3.44 5.78
C PHE A 317 -13.09 2.60 5.68
N ALA A 318 -13.68 2.30 6.84
CA ALA A 318 -15.03 1.79 6.94
C ALA A 318 -15.94 2.87 7.53
N MET A 319 -17.14 2.97 7.05
CA MET A 319 -18.19 3.79 7.64
C MET A 319 -19.05 2.91 8.54
N SER A 320 -19.30 3.37 9.76
CA SER A 320 -20.18 2.62 10.68
C SER A 320 -21.61 2.58 10.16
N SER A 321 -22.22 1.40 10.10
CA SER A 321 -23.66 1.25 9.81
C SER A 321 -24.53 1.89 10.88
N LEU A 322 -24.00 2.04 12.09
CA LEU A 322 -24.67 2.67 13.25
C LEU A 322 -24.54 4.19 13.28
N SER A 323 -23.66 4.77 12.43
CA SER A 323 -23.48 6.22 12.35
C SER A 323 -24.77 6.91 11.94
N LYS A 324 -25.07 8.02 12.62
CA LYS A 324 -26.16 8.97 12.27
C LYS A 324 -25.67 10.05 11.31
N HIS A 325 -24.36 10.11 11.04
CA HIS A 325 -23.66 11.16 10.29
C HIS A 325 -23.05 10.66 8.98
N LYS A 326 -23.62 9.59 8.39
CA LYS A 326 -23.14 8.99 7.13
C LYS A 326 -23.06 10.00 5.97
N LYS A 327 -24.03 10.94 5.93
CA LYS A 327 -24.04 11.98 4.91
C LYS A 327 -22.87 12.94 5.08
N GLU A 328 -22.55 13.33 6.29
CA GLU A 328 -21.43 14.22 6.62
C GLU A 328 -20.08 13.54 6.36
N VAL A 329 -19.96 12.25 6.66
CA VAL A 329 -18.80 11.42 6.26
C VAL A 329 -18.63 11.44 4.74
N MET A 330 -19.69 11.28 3.96
CA MET A 330 -19.64 11.34 2.52
C MET A 330 -19.27 12.72 1.98
N ILE A 331 -19.78 13.80 2.59
CA ILE A 331 -19.44 15.19 2.26
C ILE A 331 -17.93 15.41 2.47
N LEU A 332 -17.39 14.95 3.61
CA LEU A 332 -15.97 15.03 3.91
C LEU A 332 -15.14 14.30 2.84
N LEU A 333 -15.44 13.04 2.56
CA LEU A 333 -14.64 12.24 1.62
C LEU A 333 -14.76 12.75 0.17
N ASP A 334 -15.94 13.21 -0.24
CA ASP A 334 -16.12 13.81 -1.57
C ASP A 334 -15.38 15.16 -1.70
N PHE A 335 -15.40 15.99 -0.63
CA PHE A 335 -14.57 17.20 -0.57
C PHE A 335 -13.08 16.86 -0.69
N LEU A 336 -12.58 15.88 0.07
CA LEU A 336 -11.17 15.49 0.03
C LEU A 336 -10.75 14.95 -1.36
N ALA A 337 -11.67 14.33 -2.10
CA ALA A 337 -11.44 13.92 -3.48
C ALA A 337 -11.50 15.08 -4.50
N SER A 338 -11.98 16.26 -4.11
CA SER A 338 -12.06 17.45 -4.98
C SER A 338 -10.68 18.04 -5.27
N PRO A 339 -10.53 18.95 -6.26
CA PRO A 339 -9.27 19.63 -6.52
C PRO A 339 -8.72 20.40 -5.30
N GLU A 340 -9.57 21.05 -4.50
CA GLU A 340 -9.18 21.75 -3.28
C GLU A 340 -8.73 20.76 -2.21
N GLY A 341 -9.49 19.70 -1.98
CA GLY A 341 -9.15 18.64 -1.03
C GLY A 341 -7.84 17.96 -1.40
N GLN A 342 -7.62 17.68 -2.67
CA GLN A 342 -6.37 17.04 -3.14
C GLN A 342 -5.15 17.96 -3.02
N MET A 343 -5.30 19.27 -3.15
CA MET A 343 -4.23 20.23 -2.79
C MET A 343 -3.86 20.07 -1.32
N MET A 344 -4.83 19.92 -0.43
CA MET A 344 -4.58 19.72 1.00
C MET A 344 -3.94 18.37 1.27
N GLU A 345 -4.48 17.30 0.67
CA GLU A 345 -4.00 15.94 0.87
C GLU A 345 -2.60 15.72 0.30
N GLN A 346 -2.32 16.16 -0.93
CA GLN A 346 -1.08 15.80 -1.62
C GLN A 346 0.01 16.88 -1.57
N MET A 347 -0.35 18.17 -1.45
CA MET A 347 0.64 19.27 -1.41
C MET A 347 0.90 19.78 0.00
N GLY A 348 0.09 19.41 0.98
CA GLY A 348 0.28 19.86 2.36
C GLY A 348 -0.04 21.34 2.57
N PHE A 349 0.82 22.05 3.30
CA PHE A 349 0.59 23.42 3.73
C PHE A 349 1.38 24.42 2.90
N GLU A 350 0.72 25.50 2.48
CA GLU A 350 1.38 26.67 1.92
C GLU A 350 2.34 27.30 2.97
N ASN A 351 3.46 27.82 2.52
CA ASN A 351 4.58 28.33 3.32
C ASN A 351 5.33 27.27 4.16
N THR A 352 4.94 25.99 4.08
CA THR A 352 5.65 24.88 4.71
C THR A 352 6.14 23.90 3.65
N HIS A 353 5.23 23.28 2.92
CA HIS A 353 5.51 22.24 1.92
C HIS A 353 5.63 22.82 0.51
N TYR A 354 4.97 23.94 0.26
CA TYR A 354 5.09 24.71 -0.99
C TYR A 354 4.93 26.22 -0.71
N VAL A 355 5.40 27.04 -1.65
CA VAL A 355 5.26 28.49 -1.61
C VAL A 355 4.61 28.94 -2.92
N ARG A 356 3.60 29.81 -2.83
CA ARG A 356 2.95 30.43 -3.97
C ARG A 356 3.54 31.82 -4.21
N LYS A 357 4.02 32.07 -5.44
CA LYS A 357 4.49 33.38 -5.91
C LYS A 357 3.69 33.76 -7.17
N GLY A 358 2.66 34.58 -7.00
CA GLY A 358 1.69 34.86 -8.06
C GLY A 358 1.01 33.56 -8.52
N ASN A 359 1.12 33.23 -9.79
CA ASN A 359 0.55 31.99 -10.35
C ASN A 359 1.49 30.78 -10.30
N THR A 360 2.72 30.95 -9.79
CA THR A 360 3.71 29.89 -9.74
C THR A 360 3.73 29.25 -8.35
N ILE A 361 3.75 27.91 -8.31
CA ILE A 361 3.92 27.14 -7.09
C ILE A 361 5.32 26.51 -7.12
N ASN A 362 6.07 26.71 -6.03
CA ASN A 362 7.37 26.08 -5.82
C ASN A 362 7.30 25.21 -4.57
N VAL A 363 7.74 23.97 -4.67
CA VAL A 363 7.79 23.07 -3.51
C VAL A 363 9.04 23.33 -2.67
N THR A 364 8.93 23.06 -1.39
CA THR A 364 10.06 23.03 -0.45
C THR A 364 10.51 21.56 -0.25
N PRO A 365 11.71 21.32 0.28
CA PRO A 365 12.15 19.97 0.62
C PRO A 365 11.21 19.23 1.59
N LYS A 366 10.44 19.96 2.41
CA LYS A 366 9.49 19.39 3.36
C LYS A 366 8.32 18.65 2.70
N ILE A 367 8.07 18.88 1.40
CA ILE A 367 7.02 18.16 0.64
C ILE A 367 7.21 16.65 0.72
N ASN A 368 8.45 16.16 0.77
CA ASN A 368 8.76 14.74 0.83
C ASN A 368 8.41 14.09 2.18
N ALA A 369 8.21 14.87 3.23
CA ALA A 369 7.76 14.40 4.53
C ALA A 369 6.23 14.42 4.66
N TRP A 370 5.53 15.09 3.75
CA TRP A 370 4.09 15.15 3.73
C TRP A 370 3.50 13.97 2.96
N TYR A 371 2.39 13.42 3.44
CA TYR A 371 1.62 12.37 2.76
C TYR A 371 0.12 12.55 3.01
N PRO A 372 -0.73 12.11 2.08
CA PRO A 372 -2.19 12.15 2.24
C PRO A 372 -2.64 11.31 3.45
N ARG A 373 -3.64 11.81 4.18
CA ARG A 373 -4.22 11.11 5.35
C ARG A 373 -5.41 10.25 4.97
N PHE A 374 -6.20 10.71 3.99
CA PHE A 374 -7.48 10.08 3.66
C PHE A 374 -7.53 9.54 2.23
N ILE A 375 -7.18 10.37 1.25
CA ILE A 375 -7.40 10.08 -0.18
C ILE A 375 -6.26 10.60 -1.04
N GLN A 376 -5.76 9.76 -1.92
CA GLN A 376 -4.90 10.14 -3.05
C GLN A 376 -5.63 9.81 -4.36
N ALA A 377 -6.29 10.79 -4.95
CA ALA A 377 -7.13 10.62 -6.12
C ALA A 377 -6.34 10.24 -7.39
N ALA A 378 -6.85 9.27 -8.14
CA ALA A 378 -6.23 8.79 -9.38
C ALA A 378 -6.21 9.84 -10.50
N ASN A 379 -7.24 10.68 -10.56
CA ASN A 379 -7.49 11.64 -11.64
C ASN A 379 -6.96 13.05 -11.34
N TRP A 380 -6.35 13.28 -10.16
CA TRP A 380 -5.80 14.59 -9.84
C TRP A 380 -4.34 14.70 -10.28
N LYS A 381 -3.99 15.86 -10.85
CA LYS A 381 -2.63 16.20 -11.23
C LYS A 381 -2.17 17.39 -10.40
N PRO A 382 -0.96 17.32 -9.79
CA PRO A 382 -0.43 18.44 -9.04
C PRO A 382 -0.16 19.64 -9.96
N PRO A 383 -0.29 20.86 -9.45
CA PRO A 383 -0.01 22.09 -10.20
C PRO A 383 1.47 22.27 -10.55
N VAL A 384 2.34 21.59 -9.83
CA VAL A 384 3.78 21.47 -10.08
C VAL A 384 4.20 20.02 -9.80
N GLU A 385 4.96 19.43 -10.70
CA GLU A 385 5.49 18.09 -10.47
C GLU A 385 6.66 18.18 -9.47
N TRP A 386 6.50 17.53 -8.34
CA TRP A 386 7.49 17.46 -7.26
C TRP A 386 8.02 16.04 -7.05
N ARG A 387 7.33 15.06 -7.58
CA ARG A 387 7.72 13.66 -7.45
C ARG A 387 8.98 13.41 -8.25
N THR A 388 9.90 12.66 -7.68
CA THR A 388 11.14 12.30 -8.37
C THR A 388 10.84 11.40 -9.58
N PRO A 389 11.75 11.31 -10.57
CA PRO A 389 11.60 10.37 -11.69
C PRO A 389 11.37 8.92 -11.22
N ALA A 390 12.00 8.51 -10.12
CA ALA A 390 11.79 7.18 -9.53
C ALA A 390 10.36 7.00 -8.98
N MET A 391 9.79 8.01 -8.31
CA MET A 391 8.40 7.97 -7.84
C MET A 391 7.40 7.88 -9.00
N LEU A 392 7.63 8.65 -10.06
CA LEU A 392 6.78 8.63 -11.26
C LEU A 392 6.86 7.27 -11.96
N ARG A 393 8.07 6.72 -12.08
CA ARG A 393 8.28 5.39 -12.66
C ARG A 393 7.62 4.29 -11.82
N TYR A 394 7.63 4.43 -10.49
CA TYR A 394 6.91 3.51 -9.62
C TYR A 394 5.40 3.48 -9.96
N ILE A 395 4.80 4.66 -10.09
CA ILE A 395 3.37 4.79 -10.41
C ILE A 395 3.07 4.20 -11.80
N ASP A 396 3.89 4.54 -12.81
CA ASP A 396 3.74 4.04 -14.18
C ASP A 396 3.87 2.51 -14.24
N ASN A 397 4.91 1.95 -13.64
CA ASN A 397 5.11 0.50 -13.59
C ASN A 397 3.96 -0.21 -12.84
N SER A 398 3.50 0.36 -11.73
CA SER A 398 2.37 -0.22 -10.98
C SER A 398 1.09 -0.29 -11.83
N GLN A 399 0.86 0.67 -12.70
CA GLN A 399 -0.29 0.66 -13.60
C GLN A 399 -0.07 -0.23 -14.81
N ARG A 400 1.11 -0.14 -15.44
CA ARG A 400 1.49 -0.91 -16.65
C ARG A 400 1.46 -2.41 -16.41
N TYR A 401 1.96 -2.85 -15.27
CA TYR A 401 2.10 -4.26 -14.90
C TYR A 401 1.01 -4.74 -13.94
N PHE A 402 -0.05 -3.95 -13.75
CA PHE A 402 -1.18 -4.37 -12.91
C PHE A 402 -1.84 -5.61 -13.50
N THR A 403 -1.91 -6.66 -12.71
CA THR A 403 -2.69 -7.86 -12.97
C THR A 403 -3.49 -8.19 -11.71
N ALA A 404 -4.80 -8.38 -11.87
CA ALA A 404 -5.65 -8.84 -10.78
C ALA A 404 -5.36 -10.33 -10.51
N ASP A 405 -5.14 -10.66 -9.24
CA ASP A 405 -5.05 -12.05 -8.81
C ASP A 405 -6.42 -12.73 -8.86
N ASN A 406 -6.43 -14.02 -8.99
CA ASN A 406 -7.62 -14.88 -8.85
C ASN A 406 -7.80 -15.40 -7.42
N ALA A 407 -7.10 -14.83 -6.44
CA ALA A 407 -7.34 -15.10 -5.03
C ALA A 407 -8.77 -14.72 -4.64
N PHE A 408 -9.30 -15.44 -3.66
CA PHE A 408 -10.63 -15.21 -3.09
C PHE A 408 -10.61 -15.49 -1.58
N ILE A 409 -11.60 -15.01 -0.87
CA ILE A 409 -11.73 -15.20 0.58
C ILE A 409 -12.28 -16.62 0.83
N PHE A 410 -11.50 -17.41 1.56
CA PHE A 410 -11.95 -18.71 2.05
C PHE A 410 -12.93 -18.55 3.22
N PRO A 411 -13.88 -19.47 3.39
CA PRO A 411 -14.67 -19.56 4.62
C PRO A 411 -13.79 -19.73 5.87
N ALA A 412 -14.26 -19.25 7.02
CA ALA A 412 -13.53 -19.32 8.29
C ALA A 412 -13.12 -20.76 8.69
N SER A 413 -13.83 -21.78 8.23
CA SER A 413 -13.48 -23.20 8.43
C SER A 413 -12.13 -23.59 7.82
N PHE A 414 -11.58 -22.81 6.88
CA PHE A 414 -10.27 -23.05 6.28
C PHE A 414 -9.12 -22.35 7.01
N ALA A 415 -9.37 -21.55 8.05
CA ALA A 415 -8.33 -20.76 8.72
C ALA A 415 -7.12 -21.62 9.15
N ALA A 416 -7.37 -22.77 9.79
CA ALA A 416 -6.30 -23.68 10.20
C ALA A 416 -5.51 -24.28 9.00
N ALA A 417 -6.16 -24.54 7.88
CA ALA A 417 -5.52 -25.02 6.67
C ALA A 417 -4.63 -23.94 6.03
N ILE A 418 -5.11 -22.70 5.98
CA ILE A 418 -4.36 -21.55 5.46
C ILE A 418 -3.11 -21.31 6.30
N ASP A 419 -3.23 -21.30 7.62
CA ASP A 419 -2.09 -21.07 8.54
C ASP A 419 -1.07 -22.22 8.42
N SER A 420 -1.53 -23.48 8.37
CA SER A 420 -0.66 -24.64 8.28
C SER A 420 0.07 -24.72 6.93
N THR A 421 -0.61 -24.48 5.83
CA THR A 421 0.00 -24.49 4.48
C THR A 421 0.98 -23.36 4.30
N SER A 422 0.67 -22.16 4.81
CA SER A 422 1.58 -21.00 4.80
C SER A 422 2.83 -21.24 5.64
N SER A 423 2.68 -21.85 6.81
CA SER A 423 3.81 -22.21 7.68
C SER A 423 4.74 -23.23 7.02
N ILE A 424 4.18 -24.27 6.42
CA ILE A 424 4.94 -25.29 5.68
C ILE A 424 5.67 -24.66 4.49
N TYR A 425 4.99 -23.83 3.70
CA TYR A 425 5.63 -23.12 2.59
C TYR A 425 6.82 -22.30 3.07
N ASN A 426 6.64 -21.43 4.06
CA ASN A 426 7.71 -20.56 4.54
C ASN A 426 8.91 -21.37 5.07
N GLN A 427 8.66 -22.47 5.77
CA GLN A 427 9.72 -23.36 6.27
C GLN A 427 10.51 -23.99 5.13
N TRP A 428 9.82 -24.59 4.16
CA TRP A 428 10.46 -25.29 3.05
C TRP A 428 11.13 -24.34 2.06
N ALA A 429 10.51 -23.19 1.76
CA ALA A 429 11.11 -22.17 0.92
C ALA A 429 12.45 -21.69 1.49
N TYR A 430 12.51 -21.45 2.82
CA TYR A 430 13.78 -21.15 3.49
C TYR A 430 14.80 -22.30 3.37
N GLN A 431 14.38 -23.54 3.59
CA GLN A 431 15.29 -24.69 3.50
C GLN A 431 15.83 -24.88 2.09
N PHE A 432 15.00 -24.72 1.08
CA PHE A 432 15.42 -24.79 -0.34
C PHE A 432 16.38 -23.64 -0.69
N VAL A 433 16.01 -22.41 -0.41
CA VAL A 433 16.84 -21.25 -0.75
C VAL A 433 18.18 -21.28 -0.04
N SER A 434 18.21 -21.65 1.25
CA SER A 434 19.46 -21.75 2.02
C SER A 434 20.30 -23.00 1.72
N GLY A 435 19.76 -23.98 0.96
CA GLY A 435 20.41 -25.26 0.68
C GLY A 435 20.39 -26.24 1.83
N LYS A 436 19.55 -26.01 2.85
CA LYS A 436 19.31 -26.96 3.96
C LYS A 436 18.47 -28.17 3.55
N ALA A 437 17.68 -28.03 2.49
CA ALA A 437 16.98 -29.11 1.81
C ALA A 437 17.38 -29.14 0.33
N SER A 438 17.54 -30.36 -0.23
CA SER A 438 17.71 -30.56 -1.65
C SER A 438 16.38 -30.43 -2.39
N PHE A 439 16.38 -29.92 -3.62
CA PHE A 439 15.21 -29.91 -4.50
C PHE A 439 14.72 -31.32 -4.90
N ASP A 440 15.50 -32.36 -4.64
CA ASP A 440 15.02 -33.75 -4.72
C ASP A 440 13.90 -34.05 -3.70
N GLN A 441 13.79 -33.25 -2.64
CA GLN A 441 12.74 -33.33 -1.62
C GLN A 441 11.49 -32.51 -2.00
N TRP A 442 11.40 -31.98 -3.21
CA TRP A 442 10.26 -31.18 -3.66
C TRP A 442 8.92 -31.90 -3.50
N ASP A 443 8.87 -33.17 -3.90
CA ASP A 443 7.63 -33.99 -3.77
C ASP A 443 7.24 -34.25 -2.32
N GLN A 444 8.23 -34.33 -1.42
CA GLN A 444 7.98 -34.42 0.02
C GLN A 444 7.33 -33.13 0.54
N TYR A 445 7.85 -31.99 0.14
CA TYR A 445 7.26 -30.67 0.45
C TYR A 445 5.82 -30.57 -0.06
N VAL A 446 5.59 -30.86 -1.36
CA VAL A 446 4.26 -30.81 -1.99
C VAL A 446 3.28 -31.73 -1.25
N SER A 447 3.71 -32.93 -0.87
CA SER A 447 2.90 -33.87 -0.11
C SER A 447 2.53 -33.35 1.28
N ALA A 448 3.49 -32.72 1.98
CA ALA A 448 3.26 -32.11 3.30
C ALA A 448 2.28 -30.95 3.20
N TRP A 449 2.42 -30.07 2.19
CA TRP A 449 1.53 -28.94 1.96
C TRP A 449 0.09 -29.41 1.67
N LYS A 450 -0.06 -30.41 0.81
CA LYS A 450 -1.36 -31.03 0.48
C LYS A 450 -2.03 -31.63 1.71
N ALA A 451 -1.27 -32.37 2.53
CA ALA A 451 -1.76 -33.02 3.75
C ALA A 451 -2.18 -32.02 4.84
N ALA A 452 -1.56 -30.84 4.87
CA ALA A 452 -1.88 -29.80 5.84
C ALA A 452 -3.19 -29.03 5.55
N GLY A 453 -3.96 -29.49 4.59
CA GLY A 453 -5.23 -28.87 4.18
C GLY A 453 -5.23 -28.35 2.75
N GLY A 454 -4.09 -28.39 2.08
CA GLY A 454 -3.95 -27.92 0.71
C GLY A 454 -4.84 -28.63 -0.30
N ASN A 455 -5.14 -29.92 -0.11
CA ASN A 455 -6.09 -30.66 -0.95
C ASN A 455 -7.51 -30.05 -0.86
N ALA A 456 -8.02 -29.86 0.35
CA ALA A 456 -9.34 -29.27 0.56
C ALA A 456 -9.41 -27.83 0.03
N MET A 457 -8.33 -27.04 0.19
CA MET A 457 -8.23 -25.70 -0.37
C MET A 457 -8.28 -25.73 -1.90
N THR A 458 -7.61 -26.69 -2.54
CA THR A 458 -7.60 -26.83 -4.01
C THR A 458 -8.98 -27.25 -4.53
N GLU A 459 -9.64 -28.20 -3.91
CA GLU A 459 -10.99 -28.61 -4.26
C GLU A 459 -11.99 -27.45 -4.16
N TYR A 460 -11.92 -26.69 -3.09
CA TYR A 460 -12.75 -25.50 -2.93
C TYR A 460 -12.45 -24.43 -3.99
N ALA A 461 -11.17 -24.21 -4.32
CA ALA A 461 -10.77 -23.30 -5.38
C ALA A 461 -11.27 -23.73 -6.76
N GLU A 462 -11.27 -25.01 -7.07
CA GLU A 462 -11.83 -25.56 -8.31
C GLU A 462 -13.34 -25.27 -8.45
N GLU A 463 -14.07 -25.23 -7.33
CA GLU A 463 -15.50 -24.86 -7.34
C GLU A 463 -15.71 -23.35 -7.56
N LYS A 464 -14.83 -22.53 -6.99
CA LYS A 464 -14.94 -21.06 -7.04
C LYS A 464 -14.47 -20.44 -8.34
N LEU A 465 -13.50 -21.05 -9.02
CA LEU A 465 -12.85 -20.52 -10.20
C LEU A 465 -13.32 -21.18 -11.52
N LYS A 466 -14.38 -22.00 -11.44
CA LYS A 466 -15.12 -22.48 -12.61
C LYS A 466 -15.87 -21.32 -13.25
#